data_73c63e489c87d576dfbfd11db93e8948
#
_entry.id   73c63e489c87d576dfbfd11db93e8948
#
_cell.length_a   1.000
_cell.length_b   1.000
_cell.length_c   1.000
_cell.angle_alpha   90.00
_cell.angle_beta   90.00
_cell.angle_gamma   90.00
#
_symmetry.space_group_name_H-M   'P 1'
#
loop_
_entity.id
_entity.type
_entity.pdbx_description
1 polymer ?
#
loop_
_entity_poly.entity_id
_entity_poly.type
_entity_poly.pdbx_seq_one_letter_code
_entity_poly.pdbx_strand_id
1 'polypeptide(L)'
;DETLSNDSNSAVPTERAVVGYTQRDKMGTGHLVPPTGTTAQRPTGASLFTGGIRYNSSLVTWEGYNGTQWTGLGGGNPWSTFTADGSTALTVAANDRYFIDTTAAAQTVTLPISPQVGDQVRFIDLAGTFDTNNLTLARNGNVIMNTTEDLVIDTENAAFGLVWTGSTNGWKLIENL
;
A
#
# COMPACT_ATOMS: atom_id res chain seq x y z
N ASP A 1 -18.84 -28.35 -33.57
CA ASP A 1 -18.76 -26.93 -33.88
C ASP A 1 -18.29 -26.17 -32.63
N GLU A 2 -17.03 -25.78 -32.62
CA GLU A 2 -16.39 -25.13 -31.47
C GLU A 2 -16.63 -23.61 -31.49
N THR A 3 -17.34 -23.09 -32.45
CA THR A 3 -17.65 -21.69 -32.57
C THR A 3 -19.07 -21.43 -32.10
N LEU A 4 -19.26 -20.59 -31.11
CA LEU A 4 -20.53 -19.96 -30.80
C LEU A 4 -20.90 -19.02 -31.96
N SER A 5 -21.24 -19.63 -33.12
CA SER A 5 -21.49 -18.88 -34.36
C SER A 5 -22.84 -18.15 -34.38
N ASN A 6 -23.65 -18.31 -33.34
CA ASN A 6 -24.89 -17.57 -33.16
C ASN A 6 -24.86 -16.89 -31.80
N ASP A 7 -24.64 -15.62 -31.85
CA ASP A 7 -24.74 -14.66 -30.73
C ASP A 7 -26.21 -14.51 -30.26
N SER A 8 -26.95 -15.61 -30.17
CA SER A 8 -28.31 -15.59 -29.62
C SER A 8 -28.25 -15.85 -28.13
N ASN A 9 -28.73 -14.92 -27.34
CA ASN A 9 -28.89 -15.02 -25.87
C ASN A 9 -29.70 -16.24 -25.40
N SER A 10 -30.14 -17.10 -26.32
CA SER A 10 -30.91 -18.30 -26.04
C SER A 10 -30.12 -19.59 -26.28
N ALA A 11 -28.89 -19.52 -26.78
CA ALA A 11 -28.04 -20.70 -26.95
C ALA A 11 -27.34 -21.03 -25.63
N VAL A 12 -27.69 -22.13 -25.02
CA VAL A 12 -26.97 -22.70 -23.88
C VAL A 12 -25.63 -23.21 -24.39
N PRO A 13 -24.49 -22.75 -23.93
CA PRO A 13 -23.19 -23.27 -24.32
C PRO A 13 -23.11 -24.78 -24.04
N THR A 14 -22.61 -25.57 -24.98
CA THR A 14 -22.35 -26.99 -24.70
C THR A 14 -21.30 -27.08 -23.57
N GLU A 15 -21.40 -28.14 -22.78
CA GLU A 15 -20.43 -28.41 -21.71
C GLU A 15 -18.98 -28.33 -22.22
N ARG A 16 -18.72 -28.77 -23.42
CA ARG A 16 -17.41 -28.74 -24.08
C ARG A 16 -16.97 -27.30 -24.41
N ALA A 17 -17.89 -26.43 -24.82
CA ALA A 17 -17.58 -25.01 -25.06
C ALA A 17 -17.27 -24.27 -23.78
N VAL A 18 -18.04 -24.54 -22.71
CA VAL A 18 -17.79 -23.95 -21.37
C VAL A 18 -16.43 -24.46 -20.83
N VAL A 19 -16.15 -25.74 -20.93
CA VAL A 19 -14.87 -26.32 -20.49
C VAL A 19 -13.71 -25.74 -21.32
N GLY A 20 -13.88 -25.60 -22.65
CA GLY A 20 -12.87 -24.99 -23.52
C GLY A 20 -12.59 -23.53 -23.15
N TYR A 21 -13.61 -22.75 -22.81
CA TYR A 21 -13.48 -21.36 -22.43
C TYR A 21 -12.81 -21.20 -21.04
N THR A 22 -13.21 -22.04 -20.07
CA THR A 22 -12.62 -21.99 -18.71
C THR A 22 -11.25 -22.68 -18.63
N GLN A 23 -10.91 -23.58 -19.55
CA GLN A 23 -9.61 -24.26 -19.57
C GLN A 23 -8.57 -23.58 -20.44
N ARG A 24 -8.97 -22.66 -21.33
CA ARG A 24 -8.02 -21.93 -22.18
C ARG A 24 -6.96 -21.20 -21.37
N ASP A 25 -7.34 -20.72 -20.20
CA ASP A 25 -6.45 -20.02 -19.27
C ASP A 25 -5.71 -20.98 -18.32
N LYS A 26 -6.01 -22.29 -18.40
CA LYS A 26 -5.34 -23.34 -17.63
C LYS A 26 -4.30 -24.14 -18.43
N MET A 27 -4.19 -23.87 -19.72
CA MET A 27 -3.26 -24.57 -20.61
C MET A 27 -1.88 -23.91 -20.55
N GLY A 28 -0.98 -24.61 -20.00
CA GLY A 28 0.39 -24.24 -19.71
C GLY A 28 0.72 -24.72 -18.32
N THR A 29 1.76 -24.35 -17.75
CA THR A 29 2.28 -24.70 -16.42
C THR A 29 1.35 -24.37 -15.23
N GLY A 30 0.02 -24.27 -15.44
CA GLY A 30 -0.98 -24.16 -14.39
C GLY A 30 -1.15 -22.78 -13.76
N HIS A 31 -0.92 -21.70 -14.50
CA HIS A 31 -1.17 -20.35 -14.00
C HIS A 31 -2.45 -19.72 -14.59
N LEU A 32 -3.12 -18.92 -13.79
CA LEU A 32 -4.20 -18.04 -14.22
C LEU A 32 -3.61 -16.71 -14.69
N VAL A 33 -3.99 -16.25 -15.88
CA VAL A 33 -3.65 -14.90 -16.35
C VAL A 33 -4.80 -13.95 -15.99
N PRO A 34 -4.64 -13.08 -15.00
CA PRO A 34 -5.69 -12.15 -14.60
C PRO A 34 -5.75 -10.95 -15.56
N PRO A 35 -6.81 -10.13 -15.47
CA PRO A 35 -6.85 -8.85 -16.13
C PRO A 35 -5.62 -8.02 -15.77
N THR A 36 -4.93 -7.50 -16.78
CA THR A 36 -3.71 -6.71 -16.63
C THR A 36 -3.91 -5.33 -17.23
N GLY A 37 -3.36 -4.29 -16.61
CA GLY A 37 -3.41 -2.94 -17.15
C GLY A 37 -2.73 -1.93 -16.23
N THR A 38 -2.58 -0.70 -16.72
CA THR A 38 -1.97 0.41 -15.97
C THR A 38 -2.89 0.91 -14.86
N THR A 39 -2.37 1.78 -13.98
CA THR A 39 -3.17 2.46 -12.95
C THR A 39 -4.33 3.25 -13.56
N ALA A 40 -4.11 3.92 -14.70
CA ALA A 40 -5.16 4.68 -15.40
C ALA A 40 -6.27 3.79 -16.01
N GLN A 41 -5.99 2.52 -16.23
CA GLN A 41 -6.93 1.54 -16.77
C GLN A 41 -7.67 0.75 -15.67
N ARG A 42 -7.65 1.21 -14.44
CA ARG A 42 -8.47 0.62 -13.37
C ARG A 42 -9.95 0.74 -13.72
N PRO A 43 -10.73 -0.34 -13.60
CA PRO A 43 -12.19 -0.26 -13.74
C PRO A 43 -12.79 0.81 -12.85
N THR A 44 -13.82 1.50 -13.34
CA THR A 44 -14.56 2.54 -12.62
C THR A 44 -16.07 2.35 -12.80
N GLY A 45 -16.86 2.97 -11.95
CA GLY A 45 -18.33 2.94 -12.06
C GLY A 45 -18.92 1.52 -11.97
N ALA A 46 -19.84 1.20 -12.86
CA ALA A 46 -20.57 -0.09 -12.86
C ALA A 46 -19.68 -1.32 -13.15
N SER A 47 -18.45 -1.11 -13.67
CA SER A 47 -17.48 -2.18 -13.92
C SER A 47 -16.61 -2.48 -12.70
N LEU A 48 -16.83 -1.78 -11.58
CA LEU A 48 -16.02 -1.93 -10.38
C LEU A 48 -16.76 -2.80 -9.35
N PHE A 49 -16.20 -3.98 -9.07
CA PHE A 49 -16.77 -4.93 -8.12
C PHE A 49 -15.85 -5.11 -6.93
N THR A 50 -16.41 -5.06 -5.72
CA THR A 50 -15.69 -5.42 -4.48
C THR A 50 -15.16 -6.85 -4.59
N GLY A 51 -13.89 -7.05 -4.27
CA GLY A 51 -13.21 -8.34 -4.44
C GLY A 51 -12.61 -8.56 -5.84
N GLY A 52 -12.76 -7.59 -6.77
CA GLY A 52 -12.08 -7.64 -8.05
C GLY A 52 -10.56 -7.68 -7.90
N ILE A 53 -9.87 -8.55 -8.66
CA ILE A 53 -8.42 -8.74 -8.63
C ILE A 53 -7.87 -8.49 -10.03
N ARG A 54 -6.72 -7.79 -10.11
CA ARG A 54 -5.99 -7.55 -11.35
C ARG A 54 -4.49 -7.38 -11.11
N TYR A 55 -3.70 -7.46 -12.19
CA TYR A 55 -2.29 -7.06 -12.16
C TYR A 55 -2.13 -5.62 -12.66
N ASN A 56 -1.52 -4.74 -11.86
CA ASN A 56 -1.21 -3.37 -12.22
C ASN A 56 0.21 -3.28 -12.80
N SER A 57 0.31 -3.03 -14.10
CA SER A 57 1.60 -2.95 -14.81
C SER A 57 2.38 -1.67 -14.53
N SER A 58 1.72 -0.58 -14.08
CA SER A 58 2.40 0.65 -13.65
C SER A 58 3.06 0.50 -12.28
N LEU A 59 2.44 -0.26 -11.37
CA LEU A 59 2.93 -0.48 -10.01
C LEU A 59 3.67 -1.81 -9.86
N VAL A 60 3.69 -2.63 -10.93
CA VAL A 60 4.32 -3.96 -10.97
C VAL A 60 3.83 -4.85 -9.81
N THR A 61 2.53 -4.79 -9.52
CA THR A 61 1.93 -5.51 -8.38
C THR A 61 0.55 -6.04 -8.68
N TRP A 62 0.17 -7.08 -7.95
CA TRP A 62 -1.21 -7.53 -7.87
C TRP A 62 -2.00 -6.56 -7.00
N GLU A 63 -3.21 -6.21 -7.42
CA GLU A 63 -4.10 -5.35 -6.64
C GLU A 63 -5.50 -5.91 -6.58
N GLY A 64 -6.17 -5.66 -5.46
CA GLY A 64 -7.56 -6.01 -5.21
C GLY A 64 -8.37 -4.76 -4.85
N TYR A 65 -9.64 -4.74 -5.26
CA TYR A 65 -10.56 -3.68 -4.88
C TYR A 65 -11.35 -4.08 -3.63
N ASN A 66 -11.19 -3.31 -2.55
CA ASN A 66 -11.82 -3.60 -1.26
C ASN A 66 -13.24 -3.01 -1.09
N GLY A 67 -13.80 -2.41 -2.14
CA GLY A 67 -15.08 -1.70 -2.10
C GLY A 67 -14.94 -0.18 -2.03
N THR A 68 -13.75 0.32 -1.67
CA THR A 68 -13.45 1.75 -1.55
C THR A 68 -12.27 2.15 -2.42
N GLN A 69 -11.23 1.33 -2.44
CA GLN A 69 -9.99 1.62 -3.17
C GLN A 69 -9.30 0.35 -3.65
N TRP A 70 -8.39 0.51 -4.60
CA TRP A 70 -7.47 -0.54 -5.05
C TRP A 70 -6.27 -0.60 -4.10
N THR A 71 -5.98 -1.79 -3.58
CA THR A 71 -4.85 -2.06 -2.67
C THR A 71 -3.98 -3.19 -3.21
N GLY A 72 -2.69 -3.14 -2.95
CA GLY A 72 -1.77 -4.22 -3.31
C GLY A 72 -2.10 -5.52 -2.56
N LEU A 73 -2.09 -6.65 -3.28
CA LEU A 73 -2.38 -7.99 -2.74
C LEU A 73 -1.09 -8.77 -2.41
N GLY A 74 -0.09 -8.17 -1.88
CA GLY A 74 1.11 -8.90 -1.49
C GLY A 74 2.35 -8.04 -1.39
N GLY A 75 3.11 -8.28 -0.35
CA GLY A 75 4.28 -7.50 -0.02
C GLY A 75 3.89 -6.12 0.53
N GLY A 76 4.43 -5.72 1.66
CA GLY A 76 4.22 -4.36 2.15
C GLY A 76 4.60 -3.32 1.09
N ASN A 77 4.11 -2.09 1.24
CA ASN A 77 4.46 -0.98 0.37
C ASN A 77 5.98 -0.94 0.11
N PRO A 78 6.40 -0.67 -1.13
CA PRO A 78 7.82 -0.51 -1.43
C PRO A 78 8.40 0.62 -0.56
N TRP A 79 9.70 0.54 -0.30
CA TRP A 79 10.40 1.65 0.33
C TRP A 79 10.46 2.83 -0.65
N SER A 80 10.15 4.02 -0.15
CA SER A 80 10.27 5.29 -0.86
C SER A 80 11.39 6.12 -0.23
N THR A 81 12.04 6.97 -1.00
CA THR A 81 13.03 7.93 -0.48
C THR A 81 12.39 9.31 -0.39
N PHE A 82 12.64 10.00 0.71
CA PHE A 82 12.28 11.40 0.91
C PHE A 82 13.48 12.19 1.38
N THR A 83 13.80 13.28 0.67
CA THR A 83 14.84 14.22 1.06
C THR A 83 14.21 15.48 1.63
N ALA A 84 14.54 15.81 2.87
CA ALA A 84 14.05 16.99 3.56
C ALA A 84 14.67 18.26 2.97
N ASP A 85 13.83 19.20 2.61
CA ASP A 85 14.22 20.51 2.04
C ASP A 85 13.83 21.71 2.94
N GLY A 86 13.27 21.43 4.12
CA GLY A 86 12.79 22.43 5.07
C GLY A 86 11.43 23.04 4.72
N SER A 87 10.80 22.62 3.62
CA SER A 87 9.53 23.22 3.14
C SER A 87 8.48 22.18 2.74
N THR A 88 8.89 21.05 2.18
CA THR A 88 7.97 20.03 1.67
C THR A 88 7.40 19.19 2.82
N ALA A 89 6.07 19.20 2.96
CA ALA A 89 5.39 18.38 3.95
C ALA A 89 5.34 16.91 3.52
N LEU A 90 5.59 15.99 4.43
CA LEU A 90 5.42 14.56 4.21
C LEU A 90 4.28 14.04 5.11
N THR A 91 3.20 13.57 4.49
CA THR A 91 2.13 12.84 5.18
C THR A 91 2.17 11.39 4.73
N VAL A 92 2.23 10.46 5.66
CA VAL A 92 2.32 9.03 5.36
C VAL A 92 0.97 8.33 5.49
N ALA A 93 0.78 7.30 4.70
CA ALA A 93 -0.36 6.39 4.79
C ALA A 93 0.00 5.14 5.60
N ALA A 94 -1.02 4.34 5.95
CA ALA A 94 -0.80 3.03 6.56
C ALA A 94 0.08 2.14 5.68
N ASN A 95 1.02 1.45 6.31
CA ASN A 95 2.01 0.54 5.73
C ASN A 95 3.08 1.20 4.86
N ASP A 96 3.19 2.52 4.86
CA ASP A 96 4.28 3.24 4.19
C ASP A 96 5.62 2.99 4.86
N ARG A 97 6.68 3.05 4.02
CA ARG A 97 8.07 2.84 4.41
C ARG A 97 8.94 3.87 3.72
N TYR A 98 9.74 4.59 4.50
CA TYR A 98 10.57 5.67 3.98
C TYR A 98 12.03 5.57 4.42
N PHE A 99 12.93 5.76 3.45
CA PHE A 99 14.27 6.24 3.69
C PHE A 99 14.20 7.77 3.77
N ILE A 100 14.54 8.36 4.90
CA ILE A 100 14.49 9.81 5.11
C ILE A 100 15.91 10.36 5.15
N ASP A 101 16.20 11.33 4.27
CA ASP A 101 17.44 12.08 4.26
C ASP A 101 17.18 13.48 4.83
N THR A 102 17.73 13.76 6.01
CA THR A 102 17.63 15.08 6.69
C THR A 102 18.92 15.90 6.60
N THR A 103 19.82 15.57 5.64
CA THR A 103 21.09 16.30 5.50
C THR A 103 20.90 17.82 5.39
N ALA A 104 19.90 18.25 4.62
CA ALA A 104 19.67 19.68 4.37
C ALA A 104 18.78 20.37 5.41
N ALA A 105 17.86 19.66 6.05
CA ALA A 105 16.92 20.23 7.03
C ALA A 105 16.26 19.16 7.90
N ALA A 106 15.78 19.54 9.08
CA ALA A 106 14.89 18.69 9.88
C ALA A 106 13.57 18.43 9.15
N GLN A 107 12.93 17.28 9.42
CA GLN A 107 11.68 16.89 8.78
C GLN A 107 10.60 16.58 9.79
N THR A 108 9.39 17.10 9.53
CA THR A 108 8.18 16.66 10.22
C THR A 108 7.38 15.75 9.29
N VAL A 109 7.09 14.54 9.76
CA VAL A 109 6.25 13.55 9.08
C VAL A 109 4.92 13.44 9.79
N THR A 110 3.82 13.68 9.07
CA THR A 110 2.47 13.58 9.63
C THR A 110 1.95 12.14 9.53
N LEU A 111 1.62 11.54 10.66
CA LEU A 111 1.07 10.18 10.74
C LEU A 111 -0.39 10.11 10.24
N PRO A 112 -0.90 8.91 9.85
CA PRO A 112 -2.28 8.73 9.42
C PRO A 112 -3.28 9.23 10.47
N ILE A 113 -4.33 9.97 10.02
CA ILE A 113 -5.36 10.53 10.91
C ILE A 113 -6.33 9.47 11.46
N SER A 114 -6.61 8.42 10.70
CA SER A 114 -7.59 7.38 11.04
C SER A 114 -6.99 5.99 10.85
N PRO A 115 -5.94 5.63 11.60
CA PRO A 115 -5.30 4.33 11.46
C PRO A 115 -6.19 3.19 12.00
N GLN A 116 -6.02 2.00 11.44
CA GLN A 116 -6.65 0.77 11.91
C GLN A 116 -5.67 -0.05 12.75
N VAL A 117 -6.19 -0.83 13.73
CA VAL A 117 -5.32 -1.70 14.55
C VAL A 117 -4.51 -2.63 13.65
N GLY A 118 -3.19 -2.61 13.84
CA GLY A 118 -2.23 -3.35 13.02
C GLY A 118 -1.60 -2.55 11.87
N ASP A 119 -2.09 -1.35 11.55
CA ASP A 119 -1.41 -0.47 10.60
C ASP A 119 -0.01 -0.12 11.08
N GLN A 120 0.94 -0.10 10.16
CA GLN A 120 2.34 0.18 10.44
C GLN A 120 2.86 1.33 9.59
N VAL A 121 3.91 2.00 10.07
CA VAL A 121 4.75 2.89 9.29
C VAL A 121 6.21 2.63 9.67
N ARG A 122 7.14 2.76 8.72
CA ARG A 122 8.55 2.46 8.96
C ARG A 122 9.45 3.54 8.37
N PHE A 123 10.53 3.84 9.10
CA PHE A 123 11.49 4.87 8.74
C PHE A 123 12.92 4.39 8.95
N ILE A 124 13.81 4.83 8.07
CA ILE A 124 15.26 4.65 8.19
C ILE A 124 15.91 5.99 7.94
N ASP A 125 16.83 6.38 8.81
CA ASP A 125 17.74 7.50 8.60
C ASP A 125 18.70 7.15 7.48
N LEU A 126 18.48 7.74 6.29
CA LEU A 126 19.26 7.40 5.11
C LEU A 126 20.69 7.96 5.15
N ALA A 127 20.86 9.13 5.74
CA ALA A 127 22.13 9.88 5.71
C ALA A 127 22.85 9.87 7.07
N GLY A 128 22.25 9.28 8.12
CA GLY A 128 22.82 9.31 9.46
C GLY A 128 22.80 10.73 10.06
N THR A 129 21.72 11.49 9.88
CA THR A 129 21.67 12.92 10.23
C THR A 129 20.53 13.29 11.15
N PHE A 130 19.79 12.34 11.72
CA PHE A 130 18.68 12.63 12.62
C PHE A 130 19.16 13.26 13.95
N ASP A 131 20.40 13.05 14.35
CA ASP A 131 21.02 13.70 15.52
C ASP A 131 21.26 15.20 15.31
N THR A 132 21.49 15.61 14.07
CA THR A 132 21.75 17.00 13.69
C THR A 132 20.48 17.72 13.22
N ASN A 133 19.70 17.06 12.37
CA ASN A 133 18.45 17.54 11.82
C ASN A 133 17.35 16.51 12.12
N ASN A 134 16.68 16.68 13.24
CA ASN A 134 15.77 15.67 13.79
C ASN A 134 14.61 15.32 12.87
N LEU A 135 14.16 14.05 12.93
CA LEU A 135 12.88 13.63 12.38
C LEU A 135 11.81 13.77 13.48
N THR A 136 10.74 14.52 13.21
CA THR A 136 9.58 14.62 14.09
C THR A 136 8.39 13.88 13.49
N LEU A 137 7.79 12.98 14.25
CA LEU A 137 6.54 12.32 13.86
C LEU A 137 5.37 13.07 14.51
N ALA A 138 4.67 13.85 13.67
CA ALA A 138 3.46 14.57 14.10
C ALA A 138 2.30 13.56 14.25
N ARG A 139 1.75 13.50 15.43
CA ARG A 139 0.72 12.53 15.86
C ARG A 139 -0.63 12.66 15.14
N ASN A 140 -0.88 13.80 14.48
CA ASN A 140 -2.11 14.07 13.73
C ASN A 140 -3.40 13.78 14.53
N GLY A 141 -3.45 14.26 15.78
CA GLY A 141 -4.58 14.07 16.69
C GLY A 141 -4.62 12.74 17.45
N ASN A 142 -3.78 11.78 17.09
CA ASN A 142 -3.69 10.47 17.74
C ASN A 142 -2.70 10.50 18.93
N VAL A 143 -2.65 9.39 19.66
CA VAL A 143 -1.70 9.17 20.76
C VAL A 143 -0.45 8.45 20.21
N ILE A 144 0.74 8.84 20.66
CA ILE A 144 2.00 8.11 20.40
C ILE A 144 2.59 7.73 21.78
N MET A 145 2.98 6.47 21.93
CA MET A 145 3.61 5.95 23.16
C MET A 145 2.86 6.32 24.47
N ASN A 146 1.52 6.32 24.42
CA ASN A 146 0.60 6.72 25.48
C ASN A 146 0.62 8.23 25.82
N THR A 147 1.24 9.07 25.00
CA THR A 147 1.28 10.52 25.20
C THR A 147 0.55 11.27 24.10
N THR A 148 0.16 12.49 24.38
CA THR A 148 -0.44 13.41 23.38
C THR A 148 0.60 14.36 22.82
N GLU A 149 1.84 13.92 22.73
CA GLU A 149 2.99 14.64 22.21
C GLU A 149 3.48 14.04 20.90
N ASP A 150 4.10 14.87 20.05
CA ASP A 150 4.77 14.40 18.85
C ASP A 150 6.06 13.67 19.25
N LEU A 151 6.46 12.67 18.46
CA LEU A 151 7.67 11.91 18.74
C LEU A 151 8.84 12.46 17.95
N VAL A 152 9.88 12.91 18.66
CA VAL A 152 11.13 13.35 18.05
C VAL A 152 12.13 12.21 18.04
N ILE A 153 12.76 11.98 16.90
CA ILE A 153 13.84 11.02 16.69
C ILE A 153 15.11 11.83 16.42
N ASP A 154 16.06 11.74 17.33
CA ASP A 154 17.33 12.45 17.36
C ASP A 154 18.55 11.50 17.42
N THR A 155 18.34 10.27 17.00
CA THR A 155 19.37 9.22 17.02
C THR A 155 19.91 9.01 15.62
N GLU A 156 21.22 9.15 15.44
CA GLU A 156 21.94 8.88 14.21
C GLU A 156 21.75 7.43 13.75
N ASN A 157 21.57 7.21 12.45
CA ASN A 157 21.35 5.90 11.83
C ASN A 157 20.12 5.13 12.38
N ALA A 158 19.14 5.82 12.93
CA ALA A 158 17.92 5.20 13.44
C ALA A 158 17.17 4.42 12.35
N ALA A 159 16.73 3.22 12.70
CA ALA A 159 15.85 2.39 11.87
C ALA A 159 14.73 1.86 12.77
N PHE A 160 13.49 2.25 12.52
CA PHE A 160 12.38 1.94 13.42
C PHE A 160 11.05 1.87 12.69
N GLY A 161 10.07 1.32 13.37
CA GLY A 161 8.68 1.30 12.92
C GLY A 161 7.72 1.59 14.05
N LEU A 162 6.53 2.03 13.68
CA LEU A 162 5.41 2.15 14.61
C LEU A 162 4.26 1.26 14.14
N VAL A 163 3.50 0.73 15.10
CA VAL A 163 2.25 0.00 14.88
C VAL A 163 1.12 0.67 15.64
N TRP A 164 -0.03 0.83 15.00
CA TRP A 164 -1.22 1.34 15.67
C TRP A 164 -1.88 0.24 16.51
N THR A 165 -2.07 0.52 17.79
CA THR A 165 -2.64 -0.44 18.77
C THR A 165 -4.04 -0.05 19.25
N GLY A 166 -4.62 1.00 18.68
CA GLY A 166 -5.92 1.55 19.06
C GLY A 166 -5.82 2.91 19.77
N SER A 167 -6.95 3.59 19.92
CA SER A 167 -7.01 4.97 20.41
C SER A 167 -6.52 5.16 21.85
N THR A 168 -6.57 4.12 22.69
CA THR A 168 -6.13 4.20 24.09
C THR A 168 -4.60 4.26 24.22
N ASN A 169 -3.88 3.42 23.48
CA ASN A 169 -2.43 3.29 23.61
C ASN A 169 -1.67 3.98 22.46
N GLY A 170 -2.36 4.20 21.34
CA GLY A 170 -1.83 4.90 20.20
C GLY A 170 -0.82 4.11 19.36
N TRP A 171 0.04 4.84 18.71
CA TRP A 171 1.18 4.30 17.98
C TRP A 171 2.25 3.83 18.95
N LYS A 172 2.76 2.61 18.71
CA LYS A 172 3.83 1.99 19.51
C LYS A 172 5.03 1.69 18.65
N LEU A 173 6.23 1.89 19.17
CA LEU A 173 7.45 1.41 18.51
C LEU A 173 7.43 -0.12 18.41
N ILE A 174 7.77 -0.63 17.23
CA ILE A 174 7.91 -2.08 16.97
C ILE A 174 9.33 -2.52 17.29
N GLU A 175 10.30 -1.64 17.08
CA GLU A 175 11.74 -1.87 17.30
C GLU A 175 12.24 -0.75 18.23
N ASN A 176 13.19 -1.08 19.10
CA ASN A 176 13.83 -0.07 19.96
C ASN A 176 14.77 0.81 19.13
N LEU A 177 14.76 2.09 19.42
CA LEU A 177 15.70 3.09 18.90
C LEU A 177 17.08 2.93 19.53
#